data_6313da6fd5a1a7948c472998f0e45207
#
_entry.id   6313da6fd5a1a7948c472998f0e45207
#
_cell.length_a   1.000
_cell.length_b   1.000
_cell.length_c   1.000
_cell.angle_alpha   90.00
_cell.angle_beta   90.00
_cell.angle_gamma   90.00
#
_symmetry.space_group_name_H-M   'P 1'
#
loop_
_entity.id
_entity.type
_entity.pdbx_description
1 polymer ?
#
loop_
_entity_poly.entity_id
_entity_poly.type
_entity_poly.pdbx_seq_one_letter_code
_entity_poly.pdbx_strand_id
1 'polypeptide(L)'
;MGSIRLLNAVKANVPQPRQQARGGSLYVDVKVEDKTVRALVDCGATHNFMTSEEARKLGVRVTKESGSVKAVNTAAIPIVGVVRDVEVRIGAWKGRVDFTVVKMDDYGMVIGLEFMDKVQAFPIPFHNIFCIVAE
;
A
#
# COMPACT_ATOMS: atom_id res chain seq x y z
N MET A 1 -22.62 -11.09 12.59
CA MET A 1 -22.26 -10.87 12.68
C MET A 1 -21.28 -10.91 12.58
N GLY A 2 -21.09 -10.61 12.45
CA GLY A 2 -19.94 -10.38 12.34
C GLY A 2 -19.00 -11.33 12.36
N SER A 3 -19.21 -12.29 11.89
CA SER A 3 -18.28 -13.18 11.99
C SER A 3 -17.06 -12.75 11.38
N ILE A 4 -16.04 -12.95 12.04
CA ILE A 4 -14.80 -12.59 11.57
C ILE A 4 -14.32 -13.49 10.53
N ARG A 5 -13.91 -12.98 9.47
CA ARG A 5 -13.45 -13.79 8.39
C ARG A 5 -11.96 -13.93 8.37
N LEU A 6 -11.37 -14.04 9.53
CA LEU A 6 -9.93 -14.17 9.59
C LEU A 6 -9.42 -15.44 8.95
N LEU A 7 -10.27 -16.44 8.87
CA LEU A 7 -9.85 -17.66 8.24
C LEU A 7 -9.52 -17.48 6.78
N ASN A 8 -10.10 -16.48 6.18
CA ASN A 8 -9.86 -16.23 4.79
C ASN A 8 -8.90 -15.08 4.58
N ALA A 9 -8.24 -14.66 5.63
CA ALA A 9 -7.40 -13.51 5.51
C ALA A 9 -6.02 -13.88 5.04
N VAL A 10 -5.38 -12.97 4.37
CA VAL A 10 -4.03 -13.13 3.95
C VAL A 10 -3.12 -12.54 5.01
N LYS A 11 -2.21 -13.35 5.51
CA LYS A 11 -1.30 -12.87 6.49
C LYS A 11 -0.04 -12.39 5.81
N ALA A 12 0.24 -11.14 5.92
CA ALA A 12 1.42 -10.58 5.33
C ALA A 12 2.60 -10.87 6.23
N ASN A 13 3.67 -11.29 5.65
CA ASN A 13 4.81 -11.64 6.41
C ASN A 13 5.74 -10.49 6.50
N VAL A 14 5.93 -9.97 7.64
CA VAL A 14 6.80 -8.83 7.81
C VAL A 14 8.03 -9.26 8.57
N PRO A 15 9.12 -9.36 7.91
CA PRO A 15 10.26 -10.02 8.49
C PRO A 15 11.05 -9.24 9.52
N GLN A 16 10.86 -7.95 9.63
CA GLN A 16 11.66 -7.21 10.56
C GLN A 16 10.88 -6.65 11.68
N PRO A 17 10.66 -7.37 12.69
CA PRO A 17 9.86 -6.87 13.77
C PRO A 17 10.47 -5.68 14.43
N ARG A 18 11.76 -5.57 14.47
CA ARG A 18 12.30 -4.45 15.11
C ARG A 18 12.18 -3.21 14.33
N GLN A 19 11.83 -3.31 13.10
CA GLN A 19 11.55 -2.17 12.31
C GLN A 19 10.18 -1.74 12.42
N GLN A 20 9.38 -2.22 13.34
CA GLN A 20 8.05 -1.84 13.38
C GLN A 20 7.86 -0.47 13.49
N ALA A 21 6.97 0.04 12.76
CA ALA A 21 6.62 1.40 12.80
C ALA A 21 5.89 1.70 14.03
N ARG A 22 5.91 2.88 14.51
CA ARG A 22 5.15 3.26 15.59
C ARG A 22 3.80 3.53 15.20
N GLY A 23 2.87 3.45 16.02
CA GLY A 23 1.53 3.88 15.84
C GLY A 23 0.80 3.10 14.88
N GLY A 24 0.48 2.30 14.51
CA GLY A 24 -0.41 1.62 13.62
C GLY A 24 0.11 1.32 12.25
N SER A 25 1.37 1.48 12.05
CA SER A 25 1.95 1.21 10.75
C SER A 25 2.57 -0.16 10.70
N LEU A 26 2.72 -0.64 9.51
CA LEU A 26 3.20 -1.98 9.26
C LEU A 26 3.78 -2.00 7.87
N TYR A 27 4.78 -2.83 7.65
CA TYR A 27 5.36 -2.98 6.31
C TYR A 27 4.96 -4.30 5.72
N VAL A 28 4.68 -4.32 4.44
CA VAL A 28 4.35 -5.56 3.75
C VAL A 28 5.12 -5.62 2.44
N ASP A 29 5.31 -6.82 1.94
CA ASP A 29 5.92 -6.99 0.64
C ASP A 29 4.83 -7.04 -0.40
N VAL A 30 4.97 -6.21 -1.42
CA VAL A 30 4.03 -6.14 -2.53
C VAL A 30 4.79 -6.58 -3.77
N LYS A 31 4.27 -7.57 -4.46
CA LYS A 31 4.88 -8.02 -5.69
C LYS A 31 4.20 -7.37 -6.86
N VAL A 32 4.99 -6.75 -7.70
CA VAL A 32 4.50 -6.17 -8.94
C VAL A 32 5.25 -6.90 -10.05
N GLU A 33 4.55 -7.77 -10.73
CA GLU A 33 5.15 -8.69 -11.68
C GLU A 33 6.17 -9.55 -10.96
N ASP A 34 7.42 -9.50 -11.29
CA ASP A 34 8.41 -10.31 -10.62
C ASP A 34 9.27 -9.51 -9.66
N LYS A 35 8.87 -8.28 -9.36
CA LYS A 35 9.63 -7.42 -8.47
C LYS A 35 8.90 -7.25 -7.16
N THR A 36 9.65 -7.19 -6.09
CA THR A 36 9.06 -7.05 -4.76
C THR A 36 9.41 -5.69 -4.20
N VAL A 37 8.40 -5.00 -3.69
CA VAL A 37 8.57 -3.69 -3.08
C VAL A 37 8.08 -3.78 -1.64
N ARG A 38 8.87 -3.24 -0.73
CA ARG A 38 8.43 -3.17 0.64
C ARG A 38 7.59 -1.92 0.80
N ALA A 39 6.35 -2.09 1.16
CA ALA A 39 5.41 -1.00 1.25
C ALA A 39 5.01 -0.74 2.69
N LEU A 40 4.76 0.52 3.00
CA LEU A 40 4.23 0.89 4.29
C LEU A 40 2.72 0.84 4.21
N VAL A 41 2.07 0.19 5.17
CA VAL A 41 0.63 0.21 5.28
C VAL A 41 0.28 1.30 6.26
N ASP A 42 -0.41 2.31 5.79
CA ASP A 42 -0.65 3.51 6.58
C ASP A 42 -2.11 3.90 6.56
N CYS A 43 -2.80 3.69 7.65
CA CYS A 43 -4.19 4.06 7.76
C CYS A 43 -4.41 5.56 7.75
N GLY A 44 -3.35 6.34 7.90
CA GLY A 44 -3.45 7.78 7.82
C GLY A 44 -3.39 8.30 6.39
N ALA A 45 -3.05 7.46 5.44
CA ALA A 45 -2.99 7.86 4.04
C ALA A 45 -4.30 7.51 3.36
N THR A 46 -4.90 8.45 2.67
CA THR A 46 -6.18 8.20 2.02
C THR A 46 -6.01 7.44 0.71
N HIS A 47 -4.87 7.60 0.07
CA HIS A 47 -4.62 6.98 -1.23
C HIS A 47 -3.45 6.03 -1.15
N ASN A 48 -3.33 5.19 -2.16
CA ASN A 48 -2.11 4.40 -2.33
C ASN A 48 -1.12 5.26 -3.07
N PHE A 49 0.11 5.27 -2.63
CA PHE A 49 1.12 6.13 -3.22
C PHE A 49 2.32 5.34 -3.69
N MET A 50 3.00 5.88 -4.67
CA MET A 50 4.23 5.32 -5.17
C MET A 50 5.10 6.49 -5.59
N THR A 51 6.40 6.41 -5.36
CA THR A 51 7.29 7.47 -5.80
C THR A 51 7.56 7.33 -7.29
N SER A 52 7.96 8.43 -7.90
CA SER A 52 8.36 8.39 -9.30
C SER A 52 9.50 7.41 -9.52
N GLU A 53 10.42 7.37 -8.58
CA GLU A 53 11.55 6.50 -8.70
C GLU A 53 11.13 5.03 -8.63
N GLU A 54 10.21 4.72 -7.71
CA GLU A 54 9.74 3.36 -7.60
C GLU A 54 8.98 2.95 -8.86
N ALA A 55 8.18 3.87 -9.40
CA ALA A 55 7.43 3.59 -10.62
C ALA A 55 8.38 3.27 -11.76
N ARG A 56 9.49 4.00 -11.84
CA ARG A 56 10.45 3.75 -12.89
C ARG A 56 11.13 2.40 -12.69
N LYS A 57 11.50 2.07 -11.47
CA LYS A 57 12.11 0.77 -11.20
C LYS A 57 11.19 -0.37 -11.53
N LEU A 58 9.90 -0.19 -11.28
CA LEU A 58 8.93 -1.24 -11.56
C LEU A 58 8.54 -1.31 -13.01
N GLY A 59 8.86 -0.29 -13.78
CA GLY A 59 8.52 -0.28 -15.20
C GLY A 59 7.05 -0.06 -15.48
N VAL A 60 6.32 0.54 -14.53
CA VAL A 60 4.91 0.77 -14.74
C VAL A 60 4.70 2.11 -15.42
N ARG A 61 3.60 2.22 -16.14
CA ARG A 61 3.33 3.41 -16.93
C ARG A 61 2.64 4.46 -16.08
N VAL A 62 3.25 5.63 -16.00
CA VAL A 62 2.70 6.74 -15.24
C VAL A 62 1.99 7.67 -16.21
N THR A 63 0.72 7.93 -15.93
CA THR A 63 -0.04 8.89 -16.71
C THR A 63 0.01 10.21 -15.96
N LYS A 64 0.44 11.25 -16.63
CA LYS A 64 0.56 12.52 -15.99
C LYS A 64 -0.78 13.07 -15.59
N GLU A 65 -0.87 13.53 -14.36
CA GLU A 65 -2.05 14.21 -13.89
C GLU A 65 -1.57 15.28 -12.94
N SER A 66 -2.23 16.42 -12.94
CA SER A 66 -1.85 17.48 -12.04
C SER A 66 -2.81 17.49 -10.87
N GLY A 67 -2.37 18.12 -9.81
CA GLY A 67 -3.17 18.22 -8.63
C GLY A 67 -2.31 18.00 -7.41
N SER A 68 -2.97 17.77 -6.30
CA SER A 68 -2.26 17.47 -5.07
C SER A 68 -3.12 16.59 -4.21
N VAL A 69 -2.48 15.82 -3.34
CA VAL A 69 -3.17 15.03 -2.36
C VAL A 69 -2.68 15.44 -1.01
N LYS A 70 -3.50 15.26 -0.02
CA LYS A 70 -3.16 15.63 1.31
C LYS A 70 -3.13 14.40 2.16
N ALA A 71 -2.01 14.15 2.79
CA ALA A 71 -1.95 13.10 3.77
C ALA A 71 -2.32 13.69 5.10
N VAL A 72 -2.71 12.84 6.01
CA VAL A 72 -3.09 13.31 7.32
C VAL A 72 -1.90 13.97 7.99
N ASN A 73 -2.10 15.13 8.52
CA ASN A 73 -1.07 15.86 9.26
C ASN A 73 0.11 16.32 8.43
N THR A 74 -0.04 16.40 7.15
CA THR A 74 1.05 16.92 6.34
C THR A 74 0.51 17.91 5.34
N ALA A 75 1.40 18.64 4.73
CA ALA A 75 1.02 19.56 3.69
C ALA A 75 0.62 18.78 2.45
N ALA A 76 -0.07 19.44 1.57
CA ALA A 76 -0.45 18.83 0.32
C ALA A 76 0.79 18.46 -0.48
N ILE A 77 0.76 17.33 -1.10
CA ILE A 77 1.87 16.82 -1.88
C ILE A 77 1.48 16.87 -3.34
N PRO A 78 2.30 17.48 -4.19
CA PRO A 78 1.95 17.55 -5.60
C PRO A 78 1.95 16.18 -6.23
N ILE A 79 0.99 15.96 -7.09
CA ILE A 79 0.87 14.71 -7.82
C ILE A 79 1.70 14.79 -9.08
N VAL A 80 2.52 13.79 -9.30
CA VAL A 80 3.27 13.66 -10.55
C VAL A 80 2.39 12.97 -11.59
N GLY A 81 1.62 12.01 -11.17
CA GLY A 81 0.74 11.27 -12.08
C GLY A 81 0.06 10.15 -11.36
N VAL A 82 -0.53 9.25 -12.13
CA VAL A 82 -1.17 8.06 -11.57
C VAL A 82 -0.76 6.84 -12.38
N VAL A 83 -0.78 5.71 -11.71
CA VAL A 83 -0.56 4.42 -12.35
C VAL A 83 -1.80 3.61 -12.06
N ARG A 84 -2.49 3.16 -13.11
CA ARG A 84 -3.75 2.49 -12.93
C ARG A 84 -3.66 1.02 -13.25
N ASP A 85 -4.50 0.26 -12.57
CA ASP A 85 -4.65 -1.17 -12.85
C ASP A 85 -3.36 -1.94 -12.80
N VAL A 86 -2.56 -1.66 -11.78
CA VAL A 86 -1.32 -2.40 -11.59
C VAL A 86 -1.65 -3.73 -10.96
N GLU A 87 -1.21 -4.79 -11.58
CA GLU A 87 -1.45 -6.10 -11.02
C GLU A 87 -0.45 -6.34 -9.90
N VAL A 88 -0.95 -6.55 -8.70
CA VAL A 88 -0.09 -6.72 -7.55
C VAL A 88 -0.49 -7.98 -6.80
N ARG A 89 0.44 -8.46 -6.01
CA ARG A 89 0.22 -9.60 -5.19
C ARG A 89 0.72 -9.31 -3.79
N ILE A 90 -0.11 -9.54 -2.81
CA ILE A 90 0.27 -9.35 -1.42
C ILE A 90 -0.10 -10.65 -0.70
N GLY A 91 0.90 -11.42 -0.31
CA GLY A 91 0.64 -12.73 0.24
C GLY A 91 -0.06 -13.59 -0.80
N ALA A 92 -1.20 -14.15 -0.43
CA ALA A 92 -1.98 -14.96 -1.35
C ALA A 92 -3.00 -14.13 -2.14
N TRP A 93 -3.15 -12.86 -1.82
CA TRP A 93 -4.10 -12.02 -2.52
C TRP A 93 -3.47 -11.48 -3.81
N LYS A 94 -4.28 -11.42 -4.84
CA LYS A 94 -3.84 -10.91 -6.11
C LYS A 94 -4.94 -10.05 -6.70
N GLY A 95 -4.61 -8.92 -7.25
CA GLY A 95 -5.62 -8.06 -7.84
C GLY A 95 -4.98 -6.84 -8.47
N ARG A 96 -5.80 -5.88 -8.84
CA ARG A 96 -5.34 -4.68 -9.51
C ARG A 96 -5.56 -3.48 -8.62
N VAL A 97 -4.56 -2.62 -8.60
CA VAL A 97 -4.53 -1.49 -7.69
C VAL A 97 -4.05 -0.26 -8.44
N ASP A 98 -4.62 0.87 -8.10
CA ASP A 98 -4.17 2.15 -8.63
C ASP A 98 -3.27 2.82 -7.63
N PHE A 99 -2.28 3.55 -8.12
CA PHE A 99 -1.37 4.29 -7.26
C PHE A 99 -1.28 5.72 -7.74
N THR A 100 -1.20 6.64 -6.80
CA THR A 100 -0.92 8.03 -7.10
C THR A 100 0.59 8.21 -6.99
N VAL A 101 1.19 8.79 -8.00
CA VAL A 101 2.64 8.93 -8.04
C VAL A 101 3.00 10.31 -7.54
N VAL A 102 3.88 10.34 -6.56
CA VAL A 102 4.26 11.57 -5.89
C VAL A 102 5.76 11.56 -5.65
N LYS A 103 6.27 12.66 -5.18
CA LYS A 103 7.64 12.73 -4.73
C LYS A 103 7.64 12.63 -3.22
N MET A 104 8.22 11.57 -2.73
CA MET A 104 8.36 11.33 -1.31
C MET A 104 9.73 10.78 -1.09
N ASP A 105 10.29 11.04 0.07
CA ASP A 105 11.63 10.57 0.34
C ASP A 105 11.67 9.36 1.23
N ASP A 106 10.64 9.14 2.00
CA ASP A 106 10.71 8.13 3.04
C ASP A 106 10.41 6.72 2.56
N TYR A 107 9.42 6.55 1.73
CA TYR A 107 8.99 5.23 1.34
C TYR A 107 8.72 5.21 -0.15
N GLY A 108 9.05 4.11 -0.79
CA GLY A 108 8.80 3.97 -2.21
C GLY A 108 7.35 3.69 -2.52
N MET A 109 6.65 3.05 -1.59
CA MET A 109 5.27 2.67 -1.81
C MET A 109 4.51 2.72 -0.49
N VAL A 110 3.29 3.23 -0.54
CA VAL A 110 2.42 3.29 0.61
C VAL A 110 1.07 2.69 0.23
N ILE A 111 0.58 1.78 1.05
CA ILE A 111 -0.74 1.21 0.87
C ILE A 111 -1.66 1.96 1.83
N GLY A 112 -2.63 2.65 1.30
CA GLY A 112 -3.50 3.50 2.10
C GLY A 112 -4.91 2.98 2.19
N LEU A 113 -5.79 3.85 2.65
CA LEU A 113 -7.18 3.48 2.83
C LEU A 113 -7.86 3.09 1.54
N GLU A 114 -7.41 3.64 0.43
CA GLU A 114 -8.00 3.31 -0.87
C GLU A 114 -7.95 1.79 -1.10
N PHE A 115 -6.81 1.17 -0.83
CA PHE A 115 -6.70 -0.27 -0.98
C PHE A 115 -7.46 -0.98 0.12
N MET A 116 -7.32 -0.51 1.35
CA MET A 116 -7.95 -1.18 2.48
C MET A 116 -9.45 -1.21 2.38
N ASP A 117 -10.04 -0.13 1.90
CA ASP A 117 -11.48 -0.11 1.69
C ASP A 117 -11.90 -1.01 0.55
N LYS A 118 -11.13 -1.01 -0.51
CA LYS A 118 -11.49 -1.78 -1.69
C LYS A 118 -11.53 -3.27 -1.41
N VAL A 119 -10.58 -3.77 -0.63
CA VAL A 119 -10.48 -5.19 -0.41
C VAL A 119 -10.81 -5.60 1.02
N GLN A 120 -11.30 -4.66 1.81
CA GLN A 120 -11.65 -4.94 3.19
C GLN A 120 -10.45 -5.47 3.95
N ALA A 121 -9.40 -4.70 3.93
CA ALA A 121 -8.16 -5.08 4.60
C ALA A 121 -7.87 -4.17 5.76
N PHE A 122 -7.12 -4.66 6.71
CA PHE A 122 -6.72 -3.84 7.84
C PHE A 122 -5.46 -4.41 8.49
N PRO A 123 -4.64 -3.56 9.08
CA PRO A 123 -3.42 -4.03 9.72
C PRO A 123 -3.65 -4.37 11.18
N ILE A 124 -2.87 -5.30 11.69
CA ILE A 124 -2.80 -5.60 13.10
C ILE A 124 -1.33 -5.47 13.47
N PRO A 125 -0.88 -4.27 13.80
CA PRO A 125 0.55 -4.02 13.92
C PRO A 125 1.23 -4.80 15.02
N PHE A 126 0.53 -5.04 16.12
CA PHE A 126 1.14 -5.78 17.19
C PHE A 126 1.58 -7.16 16.77
N HIS A 127 0.93 -7.73 15.78
CA HIS A 127 1.25 -9.07 15.35
C HIS A 127 1.88 -9.09 13.97
N ASN A 128 2.19 -7.93 13.42
CA ASN A 128 2.76 -7.83 12.07
C ASN A 128 1.91 -8.56 11.04
N ILE A 129 0.63 -8.35 11.12
CA ILE A 129 -0.32 -8.99 10.24
C ILE A 129 -1.08 -7.94 9.46
N PHE A 130 -1.21 -8.17 8.18
CA PHE A 130 -2.07 -7.37 7.32
C PHE A 130 -3.15 -8.32 6.85
N CYS A 131 -4.36 -8.14 7.36
CA CYS A 131 -5.44 -9.03 7.03
C CYS A 131 -6.19 -8.52 5.83
N ILE A 132 -6.34 -9.35 4.82
CA ILE A 132 -7.13 -9.04 3.64
C ILE A 132 -8.25 -10.05 3.61
N VAL A 133 -9.49 -9.56 3.68
CA VAL A 133 -10.63 -10.44 3.68
C VAL A 133 -10.92 -10.80 2.25
N ALA A 134 -10.58 -11.99 1.85
CA ALA A 134 -10.74 -12.40 0.47
C ALA A 134 -12.15 -12.85 0.21
N GLU A 135 -12.60 -12.61 -0.97
CA GLU A 135 -13.89 -13.03 -1.35
C GLU A 135 -13.87 -14.36 -2.00
#